data_aa9cb540bfa500c43c174fb293e47c87
#
_entry.id   aa9cb540bfa500c43c174fb293e47c87
#
_cell.length_a   1.000
_cell.length_b   1.000
_cell.length_c   1.000
_cell.angle_alpha   90.00
_cell.angle_beta   90.00
_cell.angle_gamma   90.00
#
_symmetry.space_group_name_H-M   'P 1'
#
loop_
_entity.id
_entity.type
_entity.pdbx_description
1 polymer ?
#
loop_
_entity_poly.entity_id
_entity_poly.type
_entity_poly.pdbx_seq_one_letter_code
_entity_poly.pdbx_strand_id
1 'polypeptide(L)'
;MRNFRASALLEPAIMKKLLLSLSFALAAGLAAAADRPYDPAADAKAAIQAALAQAAPGKQPVLLIFGANWCEDCRALDKALHAGRNAELMAKEFKVVKVDVGNFDHNLDVANAYGNPIKKGIPAAVIVSPDNQVLFATRGGELADARRMSDDGVYEFFRKAADGAKTSK
;
A
#
# COMPACT_ATOMS: atom_id res chain seq x y z
N MET A 1 -8.81 -60.45 -39.22
CA MET A 1 -8.79 -60.68 -37.78
C MET A 1 -7.41 -60.29 -37.24
N ARG A 2 -7.21 -59.11 -36.67
CA ARG A 2 -6.10 -58.76 -35.74
C ARG A 2 -6.37 -57.40 -35.20
N ASN A 3 -6.72 -57.39 -33.90
CA ASN A 3 -6.90 -56.20 -33.10
C ASN A 3 -5.55 -55.58 -32.81
N PHE A 4 -5.34 -54.32 -33.09
CA PHE A 4 -4.29 -53.52 -32.51
C PHE A 4 -4.90 -52.48 -31.59
N ARG A 5 -4.87 -52.77 -30.27
CA ARG A 5 -5.00 -51.76 -29.21
C ARG A 5 -3.62 -51.19 -29.00
N ALA A 6 -3.41 -49.92 -29.37
CA ALA A 6 -2.28 -49.17 -28.92
C ALA A 6 -2.75 -48.24 -27.75
N SER A 7 -2.60 -48.73 -26.53
CA SER A 7 -2.71 -47.88 -25.33
C SER A 7 -1.38 -47.16 -25.16
N ALA A 8 -1.33 -45.89 -25.59
CA ALA A 8 -0.21 -45.04 -25.26
C ALA A 8 -0.34 -44.63 -23.80
N LEU A 9 0.35 -45.35 -22.95
CA LEU A 9 0.60 -44.93 -21.55
C LEU A 9 1.57 -43.75 -21.59
N LEU A 10 1.07 -42.56 -21.35
CA LEU A 10 1.92 -41.37 -21.13
C LEU A 10 2.78 -41.65 -19.87
N GLU A 11 4.09 -41.65 -20.06
CA GLU A 11 5.02 -41.92 -18.96
C GLU A 11 4.88 -40.83 -17.86
N PRO A 12 4.87 -41.21 -16.58
CA PRO A 12 4.72 -40.29 -15.44
C PRO A 12 5.86 -39.25 -15.32
N ALA A 13 6.97 -39.50 -16.00
CA ALA A 13 8.12 -38.56 -16.05
C ALA A 13 7.83 -37.30 -16.83
N ILE A 14 6.98 -37.36 -17.87
CA ILE A 14 6.62 -36.18 -18.69
C ILE A 14 5.64 -35.29 -17.91
N MET A 15 4.73 -35.90 -17.16
CA MET A 15 3.74 -35.16 -16.36
C MET A 15 4.38 -34.40 -15.20
N LYS A 16 5.43 -34.98 -14.56
CA LYS A 16 6.21 -34.27 -13.51
C LYS A 16 6.98 -33.06 -14.05
N LYS A 17 7.54 -33.15 -15.25
CA LYS A 17 8.26 -32.04 -15.88
C LYS A 17 7.33 -30.90 -16.30
N LEU A 18 6.10 -31.18 -16.77
CA LEU A 18 5.10 -30.17 -17.09
C LEU A 18 4.57 -29.47 -15.84
N LEU A 19 4.35 -30.18 -14.74
CA LEU A 19 3.90 -29.58 -13.48
C LEU A 19 4.98 -28.71 -12.83
N LEU A 20 6.26 -29.07 -12.98
CA LEU A 20 7.37 -28.28 -12.44
C LEU A 20 7.60 -26.98 -13.22
N SER A 21 7.41 -26.99 -14.56
CA SER A 21 7.54 -25.79 -15.40
C SER A 21 6.39 -24.80 -15.21
N LEU A 22 5.18 -25.28 -14.92
CA LEU A 22 4.02 -24.40 -14.67
C LEU A 22 4.12 -23.70 -13.30
N SER A 23 4.72 -24.36 -12.29
CA SER A 23 4.91 -23.76 -10.97
C SER A 23 5.96 -22.64 -10.97
N PHE A 24 6.96 -22.70 -11.85
CA PHE A 24 8.02 -21.68 -11.93
C PHE A 24 7.53 -20.42 -12.65
N ALA A 25 6.62 -20.54 -13.62
CA ALA A 25 6.07 -19.39 -14.34
C ALA A 25 5.13 -18.52 -13.47
N LEU A 26 4.48 -19.12 -12.47
CA LEU A 26 3.55 -18.40 -11.58
C LEU A 26 4.29 -17.57 -10.51
N ALA A 27 5.51 -17.98 -10.12
CA ALA A 27 6.31 -17.26 -9.12
C ALA A 27 6.93 -15.95 -9.66
N ALA A 28 7.18 -15.86 -10.97
CA ALA A 28 7.78 -14.67 -11.59
C ALA A 28 6.81 -13.48 -11.68
N GLY A 29 5.50 -13.72 -11.66
CA GLY A 29 4.48 -12.67 -11.73
C GLY A 29 4.29 -11.87 -10.44
N LEU A 30 4.67 -12.41 -9.28
CA LEU A 30 4.48 -11.73 -7.99
C LEU A 30 5.58 -10.71 -7.66
N ALA A 31 6.77 -10.85 -8.25
CA ALA A 31 7.88 -9.94 -7.98
C ALA A 31 7.73 -8.55 -8.63
N ALA A 32 6.99 -8.45 -9.75
CA ALA A 32 6.80 -7.18 -10.46
C ALA A 32 5.74 -6.26 -9.82
N ALA A 33 4.88 -6.80 -8.94
CA ALA A 33 3.87 -6.01 -8.24
C ALA A 33 4.44 -5.21 -7.05
N ALA A 34 5.62 -5.61 -6.53
CA ALA A 34 6.23 -4.99 -5.35
C ALA A 34 6.77 -3.56 -5.59
N ASP A 35 7.04 -3.20 -6.85
CA ASP A 35 7.57 -1.87 -7.21
C ASP A 35 6.50 -0.81 -7.50
N ARG A 36 5.21 -1.16 -7.45
CA ARG A 36 4.09 -0.27 -7.74
C ARG A 36 3.12 -0.19 -6.57
N PRO A 37 3.45 0.55 -5.53
CA PRO A 37 2.64 0.59 -4.29
C PRO A 37 1.30 1.30 -4.46
N TYR A 38 1.08 2.04 -5.52
CA TYR A 38 -0.16 2.76 -5.81
C TYR A 38 -0.89 2.10 -6.99
N ASP A 39 -2.16 1.75 -6.79
CA ASP A 39 -3.01 1.22 -7.84
C ASP A 39 -3.77 2.38 -8.52
N PRO A 40 -3.43 2.74 -9.79
CA PRO A 40 -4.10 3.83 -10.48
C PRO A 40 -5.55 3.52 -10.87
N ALA A 41 -5.97 2.25 -10.80
CA ALA A 41 -7.34 1.84 -11.09
C ALA A 41 -8.21 1.76 -9.82
N ALA A 42 -7.62 1.91 -8.62
CA ALA A 42 -8.37 1.82 -7.38
C ALA A 42 -9.31 3.02 -7.19
N ASP A 43 -10.54 2.74 -6.78
CA ASP A 43 -11.46 3.76 -6.28
C ASP A 43 -11.03 4.19 -4.87
N ALA A 44 -10.33 5.32 -4.79
CA ALA A 44 -9.80 5.84 -3.54
C ALA A 44 -10.92 6.14 -2.53
N LYS A 45 -12.08 6.64 -2.97
CA LYS A 45 -13.20 6.92 -2.08
C LYS A 45 -13.77 5.64 -1.47
N ALA A 46 -13.98 4.62 -2.30
CA ALA A 46 -14.46 3.33 -1.84
C ALA A 46 -13.45 2.67 -0.89
N ALA A 47 -12.15 2.75 -1.19
CA ALA A 47 -11.09 2.22 -0.33
C ALA A 47 -11.05 2.91 1.04
N ILE A 48 -11.18 4.23 1.08
CA ILE A 48 -11.25 5.01 2.32
C ILE A 48 -12.47 4.63 3.13
N GLN A 49 -13.65 4.56 2.51
CA GLN A 49 -14.90 4.16 3.17
C GLN A 49 -14.78 2.77 3.79
N ALA A 50 -14.23 1.81 3.04
CA ALA A 50 -14.01 0.45 3.53
C ALA A 50 -13.04 0.43 4.73
N ALA A 51 -11.96 1.20 4.67
CA ALA A 51 -11.00 1.31 5.76
C ALA A 51 -11.62 1.94 7.02
N LEU A 52 -12.42 2.99 6.89
CA LEU A 52 -13.15 3.61 8.00
C LEU A 52 -14.11 2.61 8.66
N ALA A 53 -14.88 1.87 7.85
CA ALA A 53 -15.78 0.83 8.37
C ALA A 53 -15.05 -0.28 9.12
N GLN A 54 -13.87 -0.71 8.63
CA GLN A 54 -13.03 -1.71 9.30
C GLN A 54 -12.37 -1.16 10.58
N ALA A 55 -12.09 0.13 10.62
CA ALA A 55 -11.45 0.82 11.74
C ALA A 55 -12.40 1.08 12.92
N ALA A 56 -13.69 1.27 12.63
CA ALA A 56 -14.70 1.69 13.61
C ALA A 56 -14.81 0.79 14.85
N PRO A 57 -14.87 -0.57 14.74
CA PRO A 57 -15.02 -1.42 15.93
C PRO A 57 -13.86 -1.31 16.91
N GLY A 58 -12.63 -1.17 16.39
CA GLY A 58 -11.39 -1.03 17.19
C GLY A 58 -11.03 0.41 17.53
N LYS A 59 -11.79 1.39 17.06
CA LYS A 59 -11.47 2.82 17.14
C LYS A 59 -10.06 3.14 16.62
N GLN A 60 -9.58 2.33 15.65
CA GLN A 60 -8.24 2.47 15.06
C GLN A 60 -8.26 3.62 14.05
N PRO A 61 -7.27 4.55 14.05
CA PRO A 61 -7.16 5.57 13.01
C PRO A 61 -6.92 4.98 11.62
N VAL A 62 -7.35 5.72 10.59
CA VAL A 62 -7.01 5.41 9.20
C VAL A 62 -5.90 6.36 8.74
N LEU A 63 -4.84 5.80 8.18
CA LEU A 63 -3.72 6.53 7.60
C LEU A 63 -3.86 6.55 6.08
N LEU A 64 -4.09 7.72 5.53
CA LEU A 64 -4.11 7.95 4.08
C LEU A 64 -2.71 8.38 3.64
N ILE A 65 -2.13 7.68 2.67
CA ILE A 65 -0.84 8.02 2.08
C ILE A 65 -1.05 8.35 0.61
N PHE A 66 -0.89 9.62 0.28
CA PHE A 66 -1.00 10.14 -1.08
C PHE A 66 0.36 10.04 -1.77
N GLY A 67 0.36 9.52 -2.99
CA GLY A 67 1.60 9.35 -3.74
C GLY A 67 1.35 8.85 -5.15
N ALA A 68 2.43 8.47 -5.84
CA ALA A 68 2.36 7.92 -7.19
C ALA A 68 3.54 6.96 -7.45
N ASN A 69 3.37 6.05 -8.40
CA ASN A 69 4.40 5.04 -8.72
C ASN A 69 5.67 5.61 -9.35
N TRP A 70 5.61 6.75 -10.02
CA TRP A 70 6.79 7.43 -10.58
C TRP A 70 7.62 8.16 -9.51
N CYS A 71 7.03 8.47 -8.35
CA CYS A 71 7.66 9.21 -7.27
C CYS A 71 8.64 8.32 -6.49
N GLU A 72 9.91 8.60 -6.55
CA GLU A 72 10.95 7.82 -5.84
C GLU A 72 10.79 7.87 -4.32
N ASP A 73 10.47 9.04 -3.75
CA ASP A 73 10.23 9.21 -2.32
C ASP A 73 9.00 8.41 -1.87
N CYS A 74 7.98 8.30 -2.72
CA CYS A 74 6.79 7.51 -2.44
C CYS A 74 7.10 6.01 -2.36
N ARG A 75 7.92 5.49 -3.29
CA ARG A 75 8.37 4.10 -3.28
C ARG A 75 9.30 3.81 -2.10
N ALA A 76 10.21 4.75 -1.80
CA ALA A 76 11.10 4.63 -0.65
C ALA A 76 10.33 4.60 0.68
N LEU A 77 9.36 5.50 0.84
CA LEU A 77 8.48 5.50 2.00
C LEU A 77 7.71 4.17 2.12
N ASP A 78 7.13 3.71 1.01
CA ASP A 78 6.40 2.44 1.00
C ASP A 78 7.25 1.27 1.47
N LYS A 79 8.48 1.16 0.93
CA LYS A 79 9.44 0.13 1.35
C LYS A 79 9.76 0.23 2.84
N ALA A 80 10.02 1.44 3.35
CA ALA A 80 10.31 1.66 4.76
C ALA A 80 9.13 1.26 5.67
N LEU A 81 7.89 1.59 5.26
CA LEU A 81 6.68 1.24 6.03
C LEU A 81 6.40 -0.27 6.11
N HIS A 82 6.94 -1.07 5.17
CA HIS A 82 6.81 -2.52 5.17
C HIS A 82 8.01 -3.25 5.81
N ALA A 83 8.99 -2.51 6.36
CA ALA A 83 10.20 -3.09 6.94
C ALA A 83 10.20 -3.01 8.48
N GLY A 84 10.68 -4.08 9.13
CA GLY A 84 10.99 -4.14 10.55
C GLY A 84 9.96 -3.51 11.47
N ARG A 85 10.42 -2.65 12.38
CA ARG A 85 9.56 -1.97 13.39
C ARG A 85 8.52 -1.01 12.78
N ASN A 86 8.76 -0.52 11.56
CA ASN A 86 7.77 0.32 10.87
C ASN A 86 6.53 -0.50 10.49
N ALA A 87 6.72 -1.71 9.96
CA ALA A 87 5.60 -2.60 9.62
C ALA A 87 4.75 -2.95 10.85
N GLU A 88 5.40 -3.21 11.99
CA GLU A 88 4.72 -3.45 13.26
C GLU A 88 3.92 -2.23 13.72
N LEU A 89 4.51 -1.02 13.62
CA LEU A 89 3.82 0.23 13.94
C LEU A 89 2.60 0.45 13.05
N MET A 90 2.75 0.28 11.73
CA MET A 90 1.63 0.43 10.77
C MET A 90 0.51 -0.54 11.09
N ALA A 91 0.80 -1.82 11.27
CA ALA A 91 -0.20 -2.84 11.56
C ALA A 91 -0.95 -2.58 12.88
N LYS A 92 -0.22 -2.11 13.90
CA LYS A 92 -0.77 -1.85 15.24
C LYS A 92 -1.62 -0.57 15.29
N GLU A 93 -1.12 0.51 14.73
CA GLU A 93 -1.69 1.84 14.96
C GLU A 93 -2.70 2.27 13.88
N PHE A 94 -2.64 1.71 12.65
CA PHE A 94 -3.39 2.25 11.53
C PHE A 94 -4.09 1.21 10.66
N LYS A 95 -5.20 1.60 10.03
CA LYS A 95 -5.64 1.06 8.75
C LYS A 95 -5.04 1.93 7.66
N VAL A 96 -4.16 1.37 6.82
CA VAL A 96 -3.44 2.14 5.80
C VAL A 96 -4.18 2.08 4.48
N VAL A 97 -4.41 3.24 3.86
CA VAL A 97 -4.95 3.39 2.50
C VAL A 97 -3.97 4.20 1.68
N LYS A 98 -3.58 3.69 0.51
CA LYS A 98 -2.78 4.41 -0.46
C LYS A 98 -3.70 5.07 -1.48
N VAL A 99 -3.47 6.35 -1.74
CA VAL A 99 -4.23 7.14 -2.69
C VAL A 99 -3.30 7.56 -3.82
N ASP A 100 -3.52 6.99 -5.01
CA ASP A 100 -2.77 7.40 -6.20
C ASP A 100 -3.20 8.80 -6.64
N VAL A 101 -2.23 9.68 -6.86
CA VAL A 101 -2.49 11.05 -7.35
C VAL A 101 -2.04 11.25 -8.80
N GLY A 102 -1.62 10.15 -9.47
CA GLY A 102 -1.15 10.19 -10.85
C GLY A 102 -0.03 11.21 -11.04
N ASN A 103 -0.13 12.05 -12.05
CA ASN A 103 0.73 13.20 -12.28
C ASN A 103 0.14 14.49 -11.66
N PHE A 104 -0.46 14.40 -10.48
CA PHE A 104 -1.28 15.42 -9.85
C PHE A 104 -2.56 15.71 -10.66
N ASP A 105 -3.17 14.65 -11.23
CA ASP A 105 -4.35 14.67 -12.07
C ASP A 105 -5.40 13.64 -11.64
N HIS A 106 -5.09 12.78 -10.63
CA HIS A 106 -5.99 11.77 -10.07
C HIS A 106 -6.32 12.06 -8.61
N ASN A 107 -7.54 11.74 -8.19
CA ASN A 107 -8.01 11.85 -6.79
C ASN A 107 -7.74 13.22 -6.12
N LEU A 108 -7.71 14.30 -6.91
CA LEU A 108 -7.49 15.66 -6.39
C LEU A 108 -8.66 16.14 -5.52
N ASP A 109 -9.86 15.70 -5.82
CA ASP A 109 -11.04 15.94 -5.01
C ASP A 109 -10.93 15.25 -3.64
N VAL A 110 -10.36 14.03 -3.59
CA VAL A 110 -10.03 13.34 -2.34
C VAL A 110 -8.97 14.13 -1.57
N ALA A 111 -7.87 14.52 -2.22
CA ALA A 111 -6.83 15.31 -1.57
C ALA A 111 -7.39 16.64 -1.00
N ASN A 112 -8.25 17.32 -1.76
CA ASN A 112 -8.88 18.57 -1.34
C ASN A 112 -9.81 18.39 -0.13
N ALA A 113 -10.56 17.27 -0.06
CA ALA A 113 -11.43 16.95 1.07
C ALA A 113 -10.65 16.82 2.39
N TYR A 114 -9.36 16.49 2.33
CA TYR A 114 -8.46 16.39 3.50
C TYR A 114 -7.50 17.60 3.63
N GLY A 115 -7.87 18.75 3.05
CA GLY A 115 -7.11 20.01 3.18
C GLY A 115 -5.87 20.09 2.28
N ASN A 116 -5.87 19.34 1.18
CA ASN A 116 -4.82 19.33 0.17
C ASN A 116 -3.40 19.07 0.72
N PRO A 117 -3.14 17.91 1.33
CA PRO A 117 -1.84 17.59 1.93
C PRO A 117 -0.71 17.53 0.89
N ILE A 118 -1.06 17.34 -0.39
CA ILE A 118 -0.11 17.19 -1.51
C ILE A 118 0.40 18.52 -2.06
N LYS A 119 -0.07 19.66 -1.54
CA LYS A 119 0.29 21.00 -2.02
C LYS A 119 1.81 21.27 -2.04
N LYS A 120 2.55 20.63 -1.14
CA LYS A 120 4.01 20.79 -0.98
C LYS A 120 4.78 19.57 -1.47
N GLY A 121 4.13 18.68 -2.19
CA GLY A 121 4.73 17.47 -2.77
C GLY A 121 4.16 16.18 -2.22
N ILE A 122 4.67 15.09 -2.75
CA ILE A 122 4.37 13.71 -2.37
C ILE A 122 5.68 12.97 -2.03
N PRO A 123 5.62 11.94 -1.14
CA PRO A 123 4.43 11.45 -0.46
C PRO A 123 3.89 12.42 0.59
N ALA A 124 2.58 12.37 0.82
CA ALA A 124 1.91 13.11 1.86
C ALA A 124 1.01 12.19 2.68
N ALA A 125 0.81 12.50 3.96
CA ALA A 125 0.06 11.65 4.88
C ALA A 125 -1.04 12.43 5.60
N VAL A 126 -2.18 11.76 5.79
CA VAL A 126 -3.29 12.24 6.61
C VAL A 126 -3.73 11.11 7.55
N ILE A 127 -3.89 11.40 8.82
CA ILE A 127 -4.50 10.49 9.77
C ILE A 127 -5.90 10.99 10.07
N VAL A 128 -6.89 10.11 9.94
CA VAL A 128 -8.27 10.41 10.27
C VAL A 128 -8.79 9.47 11.35
N SER A 129 -9.76 9.97 12.15
CA SER A 129 -10.52 9.11 13.07
C SER A 129 -11.44 8.16 12.29
N PRO A 130 -12.00 7.10 12.93
CA PRO A 130 -13.03 6.27 12.30
C PRO A 130 -14.27 7.05 11.84
N ASP A 131 -14.52 8.21 12.43
CA ASP A 131 -15.61 9.13 12.04
C ASP A 131 -15.18 10.11 10.94
N ASN A 132 -14.02 9.83 10.29
CA ASN A 132 -13.47 10.60 9.18
C ASN A 132 -13.10 12.06 9.54
N GLN A 133 -12.75 12.32 10.81
CA GLN A 133 -12.22 13.62 11.22
C GLN A 133 -10.70 13.65 11.08
N VAL A 134 -10.13 14.70 10.49
CA VAL A 134 -8.68 14.84 10.34
C VAL A 134 -8.04 15.07 11.71
N LEU A 135 -7.17 14.15 12.13
CA LEU A 135 -6.40 14.21 13.37
C LEU A 135 -4.98 14.74 13.12
N PHE A 136 -4.42 14.46 11.96
CA PHE A 136 -3.08 14.89 11.54
C PHE A 136 -3.03 14.99 10.01
N ALA A 137 -2.26 15.93 9.50
CA ALA A 137 -1.93 16.01 8.07
C ALA A 137 -0.55 16.63 7.88
N THR A 138 0.23 16.09 6.95
CA THR A 138 1.43 16.77 6.43
C THR A 138 1.01 18.03 5.67
N ARG A 139 1.68 19.14 5.92
CA ARG A 139 1.36 20.43 5.29
C ARG A 139 2.58 21.15 4.71
N GLY A 140 3.77 20.78 5.17
CA GLY A 140 5.04 21.41 4.80
C GLY A 140 5.88 20.58 3.83
N GLY A 141 5.42 19.40 3.42
CA GLY A 141 6.23 18.47 2.60
C GLY A 141 7.17 17.61 3.44
N GLU A 142 6.79 17.31 4.68
CA GLU A 142 7.60 16.61 5.68
C GLU A 142 8.11 15.24 5.22
N LEU A 143 7.40 14.62 4.27
CA LEU A 143 7.75 13.34 3.67
C LEU A 143 8.27 13.45 2.23
N ALA A 144 8.34 14.66 1.66
CA ALA A 144 8.71 14.86 0.26
C ALA A 144 10.20 14.53 -0.04
N ASP A 145 10.98 14.14 0.97
CA ASP A 145 12.36 13.70 0.91
C ASP A 145 12.54 12.33 1.61
N ALA A 146 11.51 11.49 1.56
CA ALA A 146 11.45 10.23 2.30
C ALA A 146 12.57 9.25 1.96
N ARG A 147 13.10 9.28 0.73
CA ARG A 147 14.26 8.45 0.32
C ARG A 147 15.54 8.74 1.10
N ARG A 148 15.64 9.90 1.76
CA ARG A 148 16.78 10.30 2.60
C ARG A 148 16.51 10.07 4.09
N MET A 149 15.29 9.73 4.46
CA MET A 149 14.97 9.37 5.82
C MET A 149 15.54 7.98 6.14
N SER A 150 16.09 7.82 7.34
CA SER A 150 16.40 6.49 7.85
C SER A 150 15.13 5.77 8.26
N ASP A 151 15.18 4.43 8.38
CA ASP A 151 14.04 3.64 8.89
C ASP A 151 13.60 4.12 10.27
N ASP A 152 14.54 4.51 11.14
CA ASP A 152 14.25 5.11 12.44
C ASP A 152 13.60 6.49 12.31
N GLY A 153 14.01 7.29 11.35
CA GLY A 153 13.39 8.60 11.06
C GLY A 153 11.93 8.45 10.63
N VAL A 154 11.64 7.49 9.76
CA VAL A 154 10.28 7.15 9.36
C VAL A 154 9.46 6.66 10.56
N TYR A 155 10.03 5.77 11.38
CA TYR A 155 9.38 5.27 12.59
C TYR A 155 9.00 6.41 13.53
N GLU A 156 9.95 7.28 13.89
CA GLU A 156 9.71 8.37 14.82
C GLU A 156 8.68 9.37 14.29
N PHE A 157 8.68 9.62 12.97
CA PHE A 157 7.69 10.49 12.36
C PHE A 157 6.27 9.92 12.56
N PHE A 158 6.03 8.67 12.18
CA PHE A 158 4.69 8.08 12.27
C PHE A 158 4.29 7.75 13.72
N ARG A 159 5.23 7.42 14.59
CA ARG A 159 4.97 7.26 16.02
C ARG A 159 4.46 8.57 16.64
N LYS A 160 5.15 9.68 16.39
CA LYS A 160 4.72 11.01 16.88
C LYS A 160 3.36 11.41 16.31
N ALA A 161 3.13 11.14 15.02
CA ALA A 161 1.85 11.43 14.37
C ALA A 161 0.71 10.58 15.00
N ALA A 162 0.96 9.30 15.30
CA ALA A 162 0.00 8.44 15.98
C ALA A 162 -0.31 8.92 17.40
N ASP A 163 0.72 9.29 18.17
CA ASP A 163 0.55 9.80 19.54
C ASP A 163 -0.24 11.12 19.53
N GLY A 164 0.08 12.04 18.61
CA GLY A 164 -0.67 13.28 18.42
C GLY A 164 -2.13 13.06 18.06
N ALA A 165 -2.40 12.07 17.20
CA ALA A 165 -3.77 11.72 16.82
C ALA A 165 -4.61 11.16 17.99
N LYS A 166 -3.99 10.53 18.98
CA LYS A 166 -4.67 10.04 20.20
C LYS A 166 -5.05 11.17 21.15
N THR A 167 -4.30 12.25 21.16
CA THR A 167 -4.52 13.40 22.05
C THR A 167 -5.48 14.44 21.49
N SER A 168 -5.79 14.35 20.18
CA SER A 168 -6.69 15.27 19.46
C SER A 168 -8.16 14.87 19.55
N LYS A 169 -8.53 13.92 20.42
CA LYS A 169 -9.91 13.44 20.64
C LYS A 169 -10.66 14.27 21.66
#